data_a306f927c77519f50578bdc78f6888fd
#
_entry.id   a306f927c77519f50578bdc78f6888fd
#
_cell.length_a   1.000
_cell.length_b   1.000
_cell.length_c   1.000
_cell.angle_alpha   90.00
_cell.angle_beta   90.00
_cell.angle_gamma   90.00
#
_symmetry.space_group_name_H-M   'P 1'
#
loop_
_entity.id
_entity.type
_entity.pdbx_description
1 polymer ?
#
loop_
_entity_poly.entity_id
_entity_poly.type
_entity_poly.pdbx_seq_one_letter_code
_entity_poly.pdbx_strand_id
1 'polypeptide(L)'
;MTKSTPSPKTKQSTASQSKASKSKAGAKKPKQQGQQKRSKVSEARLQSLKALKQVFAGQSLSTVQPATIDTLSDSRDRGLANEIVNGVLRWRWQLEFFISRLLAKPLKQKDSDVQLVLLMALYELQECRTPDYAIINEAVELVRKSGKKWAASLVNAVLRRFTRERESLAEGIKKDSEKYSHPEWLISKIKNDWPQHWEQILQANNQRPAFWLRVNQRQYELAQYQSMLTAAEIEFDEEAATATSLGQAIKLEQGIDVRTLPGFEDGAVSVQDAGAQLCASLLDVGEQTGREVVDQHVLDLCAAPGGKTCHLLERYPSIKKLVAVEFDARRMKRVVENLQRLKLLPEHESSTDVELVVADARDYKKWWSGESFDRILIDAPCSASGVIRRHPDIKTLRRESDIQTLVALQAEILEAAWQMLAVGGELLYVTCSIF
;
A
#
# COMPACT_ATOMS: atom_id res chain seq x y z
N MET A 1 12.45 68.82 -14.13
CA MET A 1 13.58 69.44 -13.40
C MET A 1 14.56 68.30 -13.15
N THR A 2 15.55 68.24 -14.05
CA THR A 2 16.97 68.63 -13.94
C THR A 2 17.73 67.71 -12.98
N LYS A 3 18.81 67.04 -13.23
CA LYS A 3 19.95 67.03 -14.21
C LYS A 3 20.87 65.93 -13.65
N SER A 4 21.38 65.01 -14.40
CA SER A 4 22.59 64.87 -15.20
C SER A 4 23.90 64.61 -14.41
N THR A 5 24.47 63.44 -14.62
CA THR A 5 25.88 63.03 -14.90
C THR A 5 27.05 63.92 -14.44
N PRO A 6 28.36 63.49 -14.39
CA PRO A 6 29.04 62.46 -15.21
C PRO A 6 30.26 61.74 -14.56
N SER A 7 30.86 60.83 -15.34
CA SER A 7 32.20 60.20 -15.20
C SER A 7 33.36 61.22 -15.44
N PRO A 8 34.64 60.86 -15.11
CA PRO A 8 35.65 60.70 -16.15
C PRO A 8 36.69 59.54 -15.90
N LYS A 9 37.03 58.78 -16.92
CA LYS A 9 38.21 58.83 -17.89
C LYS A 9 39.64 58.76 -17.31
N THR A 10 40.29 57.63 -17.70
CA THR A 10 41.59 57.41 -18.36
C THR A 10 42.92 57.64 -17.62
N LYS A 11 43.84 56.65 -17.76
CA LYS A 11 45.12 56.84 -18.50
C LYS A 11 45.87 55.50 -18.73
N GLN A 12 46.39 55.40 -19.95
CA GLN A 12 47.30 54.39 -20.51
C GLN A 12 48.76 54.63 -20.04
N SER A 13 49.61 53.56 -20.12
CA SER A 13 51.00 53.60 -20.67
C SER A 13 51.54 52.18 -20.73
N THR A 14 51.72 51.61 -21.88
CA THR A 14 52.89 51.47 -22.78
C THR A 14 54.00 50.53 -22.33
N ALA A 15 54.06 49.41 -23.02
CA ALA A 15 55.13 48.72 -23.73
C ALA A 15 56.52 48.47 -23.08
N SER A 16 56.96 47.24 -23.17
CA SER A 16 58.24 46.95 -23.87
C SER A 16 58.37 45.46 -24.21
N GLN A 17 58.81 45.18 -25.42
CA GLN A 17 59.12 43.89 -26.03
C GLN A 17 60.46 43.33 -25.56
N SER A 18 60.62 42.01 -25.40
CA SER A 18 61.89 41.38 -25.73
C SER A 18 61.62 39.90 -26.23
N LYS A 19 62.28 39.61 -27.33
CA LYS A 19 62.32 38.35 -28.09
C LYS A 19 63.25 37.32 -27.46
N ALA A 20 62.94 36.08 -27.63
CA ALA A 20 63.72 34.89 -28.04
C ALA A 20 63.35 33.73 -27.10
N SER A 21 63.21 32.50 -27.46
CA SER A 21 63.66 31.64 -28.57
C SER A 21 62.94 30.28 -28.45
N LYS A 22 62.78 29.57 -29.55
CA LYS A 22 62.13 28.25 -29.71
C LYS A 22 62.87 27.14 -28.95
N SER A 23 62.11 26.30 -28.22
CA SER A 23 62.43 24.89 -28.10
C SER A 23 61.15 24.05 -28.16
N LYS A 24 61.07 23.12 -29.12
CA LYS A 24 60.04 22.13 -29.28
C LYS A 24 60.22 21.03 -28.24
N ALA A 25 59.27 20.85 -27.32
CA ALA A 25 59.12 19.64 -26.58
C ALA A 25 57.65 19.22 -26.62
N GLY A 26 57.38 18.07 -27.25
CA GLY A 26 56.05 17.51 -27.42
C GLY A 26 55.42 17.14 -26.07
N ALA A 27 54.44 17.87 -25.62
CA ALA A 27 53.61 17.50 -24.49
C ALA A 27 52.49 16.60 -24.96
N LYS A 28 52.58 15.27 -24.64
CA LYS A 28 51.49 14.33 -24.74
C LYS A 28 50.35 14.86 -23.82
N LYS A 29 49.18 15.14 -24.42
CA LYS A 29 47.96 15.43 -23.65
C LYS A 29 47.63 14.19 -22.78
N PRO A 30 47.36 14.37 -21.48
CA PRO A 30 46.85 13.25 -20.66
C PRO A 30 45.48 12.84 -21.19
N LYS A 31 45.35 11.58 -21.53
CA LYS A 31 44.04 10.94 -21.74
C LYS A 31 43.27 11.09 -20.45
N GLN A 32 42.26 11.94 -20.43
CA GLN A 32 41.21 11.89 -19.43
C GLN A 32 40.55 10.51 -19.52
N GLN A 33 41.00 9.60 -18.68
CA GLN A 33 40.25 8.41 -18.33
C GLN A 33 39.00 8.91 -17.60
N GLY A 34 37.89 8.98 -18.33
CA GLY A 34 36.58 9.12 -17.75
C GLY A 34 36.36 7.96 -16.79
N GLN A 35 36.61 8.19 -15.52
CA GLN A 35 36.05 7.32 -14.48
C GLN A 35 34.54 7.39 -14.64
N GLN A 36 33.95 6.41 -15.37
CA GLN A 36 32.54 6.12 -15.24
C GLN A 36 32.28 5.90 -13.74
N LYS A 37 31.69 6.90 -13.09
CA LYS A 37 31.09 6.71 -11.75
C LYS A 37 30.18 5.52 -11.89
N ARG A 38 30.56 4.36 -11.34
CA ARG A 38 29.69 3.20 -11.20
C ARG A 38 28.41 3.73 -10.53
N SER A 39 27.28 3.67 -11.22
CA SER A 39 26.01 4.09 -10.67
C SER A 39 25.75 3.23 -9.42
N LYS A 40 25.54 3.89 -8.31
CA LYS A 40 25.17 3.19 -7.06
C LYS A 40 23.74 2.73 -7.29
N VAL A 41 23.48 1.41 -7.30
CA VAL A 41 22.11 0.89 -7.42
C VAL A 41 21.23 1.56 -6.38
N SER A 42 20.06 2.02 -6.80
CA SER A 42 19.08 2.64 -5.94
C SER A 42 18.71 1.72 -4.77
N GLU A 43 18.70 2.27 -3.55
CA GLU A 43 18.30 1.52 -2.35
C GLU A 43 16.83 1.09 -2.44
N ALA A 44 15.97 1.91 -3.06
CA ALA A 44 14.58 1.56 -3.34
C ALA A 44 14.47 0.22 -4.09
N ARG A 45 15.24 0.02 -5.17
CA ARG A 45 15.21 -1.24 -5.95
C ARG A 45 15.79 -2.42 -5.19
N LEU A 46 16.78 -2.20 -4.34
CA LEU A 46 17.32 -3.25 -3.47
C LEU A 46 16.27 -3.72 -2.46
N GLN A 47 15.57 -2.81 -1.80
CA GLN A 47 14.51 -3.15 -0.86
C GLN A 47 13.29 -3.76 -1.57
N SER A 48 12.94 -3.28 -2.77
CA SER A 48 11.89 -3.89 -3.61
C SER A 48 12.21 -5.36 -3.93
N LEU A 49 13.44 -5.65 -4.35
CA LEU A 49 13.85 -7.03 -4.62
C LEU A 49 13.78 -7.91 -3.38
N LYS A 50 14.19 -7.41 -2.20
CA LYS A 50 14.07 -8.13 -0.93
C LYS A 50 12.62 -8.41 -0.56
N ALA A 51 11.75 -7.41 -0.69
CA ALA A 51 10.32 -7.54 -0.42
C ALA A 51 9.68 -8.58 -1.33
N LEU A 52 9.88 -8.47 -2.65
CA LEU A 52 9.35 -9.42 -3.62
C LEU A 52 9.84 -10.85 -3.38
N LYS A 53 11.10 -11.05 -3.04
CA LYS A 53 11.62 -12.39 -2.66
C LYS A 53 10.83 -13.02 -1.53
N GLN A 54 10.51 -12.27 -0.49
CA GLN A 54 9.77 -12.77 0.67
C GLN A 54 8.28 -13.00 0.32
N VAL A 55 7.68 -12.13 -0.48
CA VAL A 55 6.29 -12.33 -0.94
C VAL A 55 6.18 -13.56 -1.83
N PHE A 56 7.09 -13.76 -2.77
CA PHE A 56 7.10 -14.96 -3.62
C PHE A 56 7.47 -16.26 -2.85
N ALA A 57 8.06 -16.11 -1.65
CA ALA A 57 8.27 -17.21 -0.71
C ALA A 57 7.06 -17.48 0.22
N GLY A 58 5.93 -16.75 0.04
CA GLY A 58 4.67 -17.00 0.74
C GLY A 58 4.35 -16.04 1.89
N GLN A 59 5.15 -14.99 2.13
CA GLN A 59 4.84 -14.00 3.16
C GLN A 59 3.94 -12.89 2.60
N SER A 60 3.02 -12.36 3.41
CA SER A 60 2.19 -11.22 2.98
C SER A 60 3.01 -9.94 2.89
N LEU A 61 2.67 -9.07 1.94
CA LEU A 61 3.35 -7.78 1.78
C LEU A 61 3.26 -6.94 3.07
N SER A 62 2.13 -6.96 3.76
CA SER A 62 1.95 -6.26 5.05
C SER A 62 2.90 -6.74 6.16
N THR A 63 3.34 -8.00 6.11
CA THR A 63 4.35 -8.56 7.03
C THR A 63 5.77 -8.17 6.63
N VAL A 64 6.03 -8.11 5.33
CA VAL A 64 7.37 -7.88 4.77
C VAL A 64 7.75 -6.40 4.75
N GLN A 65 6.79 -5.52 4.49
CA GLN A 65 6.99 -4.09 4.27
C GLN A 65 7.73 -3.38 5.40
N PRO A 66 7.40 -3.58 6.71
CA PRO A 66 8.09 -2.90 7.81
C PRO A 66 9.59 -3.18 7.89
N ALA A 67 10.01 -4.40 7.52
CA ALA A 67 11.43 -4.81 7.55
C ALA A 67 12.19 -4.52 6.25
N THR A 68 11.52 -3.98 5.23
CA THR A 68 12.10 -3.70 3.91
C THR A 68 11.84 -2.27 3.47
N ILE A 69 10.69 -1.97 2.92
CA ILE A 69 10.35 -0.68 2.30
C ILE A 69 10.34 0.44 3.35
N ASP A 70 9.75 0.21 4.52
CA ASP A 70 9.62 1.22 5.57
C ASP A 70 10.94 1.58 6.25
N THR A 71 12.00 0.78 6.03
CA THR A 71 13.37 1.08 6.48
C THR A 71 14.05 2.19 5.67
N LEU A 72 13.49 2.54 4.51
CA LEU A 72 14.02 3.62 3.67
C LEU A 72 13.74 4.97 4.32
N SER A 73 14.77 5.78 4.51
CA SER A 73 14.65 7.11 5.14
C SER A 73 14.04 8.15 4.19
N ASP A 74 14.38 8.09 2.90
CA ASP A 74 13.86 9.01 1.89
C ASP A 74 12.43 8.61 1.46
N SER A 75 11.49 9.56 1.50
CA SER A 75 10.09 9.34 1.13
C SER A 75 9.92 9.00 -0.36
N ARG A 76 10.77 9.54 -1.24
CA ARG A 76 10.75 9.25 -2.68
C ARG A 76 11.21 7.83 -2.95
N ASP A 77 12.25 7.37 -2.23
CA ASP A 77 12.71 5.99 -2.34
C ASP A 77 11.65 5.01 -1.81
N ARG A 78 10.96 5.34 -0.71
CA ARG A 78 9.80 4.55 -0.23
C ARG A 78 8.67 4.53 -1.25
N GLY A 79 8.33 5.68 -1.83
CA GLY A 79 7.33 5.79 -2.89
C GLY A 79 7.66 4.91 -4.09
N LEU A 80 8.90 4.99 -4.59
CA LEU A 80 9.37 4.17 -5.70
C LEU A 80 9.37 2.67 -5.36
N ALA A 81 9.82 2.29 -4.17
CA ALA A 81 9.83 0.89 -3.76
C ALA A 81 8.41 0.32 -3.64
N ASN A 82 7.47 1.07 -3.07
CA ASN A 82 6.05 0.71 -3.02
C ASN A 82 5.45 0.59 -4.42
N GLU A 83 5.74 1.52 -5.32
CA GLU A 83 5.28 1.48 -6.70
C GLU A 83 5.75 0.23 -7.42
N ILE A 84 7.05 -0.08 -7.35
CA ILE A 84 7.64 -1.26 -7.99
C ILE A 84 7.04 -2.55 -7.42
N VAL A 85 6.99 -2.69 -6.10
CA VAL A 85 6.51 -3.93 -5.45
C VAL A 85 5.04 -4.17 -5.76
N ASN A 86 4.18 -3.17 -5.53
CA ASN A 86 2.75 -3.31 -5.81
C ASN A 86 2.48 -3.49 -7.30
N GLY A 87 3.24 -2.81 -8.15
CA GLY A 87 3.12 -2.92 -9.60
C GLY A 87 3.48 -4.30 -10.12
N VAL A 88 4.60 -4.86 -9.69
CA VAL A 88 5.01 -6.23 -10.04
C VAL A 88 3.96 -7.24 -9.60
N LEU A 89 3.44 -7.14 -8.38
CA LEU A 89 2.41 -8.05 -7.86
C LEU A 89 1.08 -7.88 -8.61
N ARG A 90 0.73 -6.66 -9.00
CA ARG A 90 -0.48 -6.34 -9.76
C ARG A 90 -0.43 -6.90 -11.18
N TRP A 91 0.71 -6.77 -11.85
CA TRP A 91 0.88 -7.15 -13.25
C TRP A 91 1.66 -8.45 -13.46
N ARG A 92 1.84 -9.25 -12.43
CA ARG A 92 2.69 -10.44 -12.40
C ARG A 92 2.50 -11.36 -13.62
N TRP A 93 1.27 -11.80 -13.91
CA TRP A 93 0.99 -12.79 -14.97
C TRP A 93 1.29 -12.23 -16.36
N GLN A 94 0.99 -10.98 -16.60
CA GLN A 94 1.34 -10.30 -17.85
C GLN A 94 2.85 -10.13 -17.99
N LEU A 95 3.55 -9.72 -16.93
CA LEU A 95 5.01 -9.58 -16.93
C LEU A 95 5.71 -10.94 -17.11
N GLU A 96 5.22 -12.00 -16.49
CA GLU A 96 5.71 -13.36 -16.67
C GLU A 96 5.48 -13.85 -18.11
N PHE A 97 4.35 -13.51 -18.74
CA PHE A 97 4.13 -13.78 -20.17
C PHE A 97 5.18 -13.09 -21.03
N PHE A 98 5.47 -11.81 -20.83
CA PHE A 98 6.51 -11.12 -21.60
C PHE A 98 7.88 -11.77 -21.41
N ILE A 99 8.25 -12.10 -20.19
CA ILE A 99 9.50 -12.82 -19.92
C ILE A 99 9.55 -14.15 -20.71
N SER A 100 8.45 -14.89 -20.75
CA SER A 100 8.38 -16.17 -21.46
C SER A 100 8.59 -16.05 -22.97
N ARG A 101 8.21 -14.90 -23.57
CA ARG A 101 8.40 -14.61 -25.00
C ARG A 101 9.78 -14.05 -25.31
N LEU A 102 10.39 -13.41 -24.34
CA LEU A 102 11.70 -12.78 -24.51
C LEU A 102 12.87 -13.72 -24.22
N LEU A 103 12.68 -14.73 -23.39
CA LEU A 103 13.69 -15.72 -23.06
C LEU A 103 13.59 -16.94 -23.97
N ALA A 104 14.74 -17.41 -24.51
CA ALA A 104 14.79 -18.64 -25.26
C ALA A 104 14.51 -19.91 -24.42
N LYS A 105 14.83 -19.86 -23.14
CA LYS A 105 14.58 -20.93 -22.14
C LYS A 105 14.20 -20.33 -20.79
N PRO A 106 13.31 -20.96 -20.02
CA PRO A 106 12.98 -20.52 -18.68
C PRO A 106 14.21 -20.48 -17.77
N LEU A 107 14.23 -19.51 -16.84
CA LEU A 107 15.25 -19.45 -15.80
C LEU A 107 15.07 -20.60 -14.80
N LYS A 108 16.18 -21.11 -14.28
CA LYS A 108 16.14 -22.14 -13.23
C LYS A 108 15.65 -21.53 -11.91
N GLN A 109 15.04 -22.34 -11.05
CA GLN A 109 14.54 -21.90 -9.75
C GLN A 109 15.62 -21.22 -8.88
N LYS A 110 16.87 -21.69 -8.92
CA LYS A 110 18.01 -21.07 -8.23
C LYS A 110 18.36 -19.66 -8.73
N ASP A 111 17.79 -19.25 -9.87
CA ASP A 111 18.00 -17.95 -10.51
C ASP A 111 16.72 -17.09 -10.47
N SER A 112 15.82 -17.38 -9.53
CA SER A 112 14.56 -16.63 -9.31
C SER A 112 14.77 -15.14 -9.05
N ASP A 113 15.91 -14.75 -8.45
CA ASP A 113 16.28 -13.34 -8.29
C ASP A 113 16.50 -12.62 -9.65
N VAL A 114 17.03 -13.31 -10.66
CA VAL A 114 17.13 -12.74 -12.01
C VAL A 114 15.74 -12.53 -12.61
N GLN A 115 14.82 -13.47 -12.39
CA GLN A 115 13.44 -13.33 -12.84
C GLN A 115 12.75 -12.16 -12.15
N LEU A 116 12.93 -11.99 -10.83
CA LEU A 116 12.36 -10.85 -10.10
C LEU A 116 12.91 -9.51 -10.59
N VAL A 117 14.21 -9.42 -10.87
CA VAL A 117 14.80 -8.21 -11.46
C VAL A 117 14.22 -7.91 -12.85
N LEU A 118 13.96 -8.93 -13.67
CA LEU A 118 13.28 -8.75 -14.96
C LEU A 118 11.84 -8.27 -14.77
N LEU A 119 11.07 -8.86 -13.84
CA LEU A 119 9.70 -8.41 -13.52
C LEU A 119 9.68 -6.93 -13.10
N MET A 120 10.59 -6.54 -12.19
CA MET A 120 10.72 -5.15 -11.73
C MET A 120 11.01 -4.21 -12.89
N ALA A 121 12.02 -4.52 -13.69
CA ALA A 121 12.43 -3.66 -14.80
C ALA A 121 11.38 -3.59 -15.91
N LEU A 122 10.70 -4.68 -16.24
CA LEU A 122 9.59 -4.68 -17.20
C LEU A 122 8.44 -3.81 -16.72
N TYR A 123 8.08 -3.91 -15.42
CA TYR A 123 7.07 -3.04 -14.83
C TYR A 123 7.48 -1.57 -14.92
N GLU A 124 8.71 -1.23 -14.52
CA GLU A 124 9.20 0.15 -14.60
C GLU A 124 9.22 0.69 -16.04
N LEU A 125 9.60 -0.14 -17.03
CA LEU A 125 9.59 0.23 -18.46
C LEU A 125 8.16 0.46 -19.00
N GLN A 126 7.13 -0.16 -18.40
CA GLN A 126 5.74 0.01 -18.83
C GLN A 126 5.06 1.21 -18.18
N GLU A 127 5.26 1.39 -16.87
CA GLU A 127 4.40 2.22 -16.02
C GLU A 127 5.12 3.45 -15.42
N CYS A 128 6.47 3.43 -15.36
CA CYS A 128 7.20 4.50 -14.71
C CYS A 128 7.72 5.54 -15.72
N ARG A 129 7.83 6.79 -15.26
CA ARG A 129 8.35 7.92 -16.06
C ARG A 129 9.88 7.95 -16.17
N THR A 130 10.57 6.99 -15.53
CA THR A 130 12.03 6.91 -15.58
C THR A 130 12.50 6.55 -17.00
N PRO A 131 13.52 7.21 -17.56
CA PRO A 131 14.01 6.88 -18.88
C PRO A 131 14.48 5.43 -19.02
N ASP A 132 14.14 4.77 -20.13
CA ASP A 132 14.40 3.34 -20.38
C ASP A 132 15.86 2.95 -20.15
N TYR A 133 16.83 3.78 -20.60
CA TYR A 133 18.24 3.50 -20.44
C TYR A 133 18.66 3.46 -18.95
N ALA A 134 18.03 4.27 -18.12
CA ALA A 134 18.32 4.32 -16.68
C ALA A 134 17.77 3.05 -15.99
N ILE A 135 16.55 2.65 -16.32
CA ILE A 135 15.93 1.41 -15.82
C ILE A 135 16.79 0.19 -16.19
N ILE A 136 17.21 0.10 -17.46
CA ILE A 136 18.02 -1.02 -17.94
C ILE A 136 19.38 -1.07 -17.20
N ASN A 137 20.04 0.08 -17.04
CA ASN A 137 21.32 0.15 -16.33
C ASN A 137 21.18 -0.27 -14.85
N GLU A 138 20.14 0.23 -14.16
CA GLU A 138 19.86 -0.13 -12.77
C GLU A 138 19.57 -1.63 -12.61
N ALA A 139 18.78 -2.24 -13.50
CA ALA A 139 18.50 -3.66 -13.50
C ALA A 139 19.77 -4.52 -13.69
N VAL A 140 20.65 -4.11 -14.62
CA VAL A 140 21.94 -4.77 -14.84
C VAL A 140 22.85 -4.70 -13.62
N GLU A 141 22.92 -3.54 -12.97
CA GLU A 141 23.72 -3.38 -11.74
C GLU A 141 23.11 -4.15 -10.56
N LEU A 142 21.76 -4.17 -10.45
CA LEU A 142 21.04 -4.92 -9.42
C LEU A 142 21.34 -6.43 -9.52
N VAL A 143 21.32 -7.00 -10.72
CA VAL A 143 21.68 -8.40 -10.95
C VAL A 143 23.15 -8.68 -10.60
N ARG A 144 24.06 -7.76 -10.90
CA ARG A 144 25.49 -7.89 -10.49
C ARG A 144 25.64 -7.90 -8.98
N LYS A 145 24.93 -7.00 -8.27
CA LYS A 145 24.93 -6.93 -6.80
C LYS A 145 24.30 -8.16 -6.15
N SER A 146 23.30 -8.76 -6.79
CA SER A 146 22.68 -10.01 -6.32
C SER A 146 23.58 -11.25 -6.51
N GLY A 147 24.84 -11.06 -6.93
CA GLY A 147 25.79 -12.15 -7.13
C GLY A 147 25.64 -12.90 -8.44
N LYS A 148 24.69 -12.51 -9.32
CA LYS A 148 24.40 -13.16 -10.61
C LYS A 148 25.04 -12.43 -11.78
N LYS A 149 26.34 -12.13 -11.69
CA LYS A 149 27.08 -11.37 -12.71
C LYS A 149 26.95 -11.94 -14.13
N TRP A 150 26.78 -13.26 -14.26
CA TRP A 150 26.56 -13.93 -15.54
C TRP A 150 25.28 -13.47 -16.25
N ALA A 151 24.25 -13.10 -15.51
CA ALA A 151 22.96 -12.69 -16.06
C ALA A 151 22.92 -11.23 -16.54
N ALA A 152 23.94 -10.42 -16.28
CA ALA A 152 23.97 -9.01 -16.63
C ALA A 152 23.78 -8.74 -18.13
N SER A 153 24.44 -9.50 -18.99
CA SER A 153 24.28 -9.40 -20.45
C SER A 153 22.90 -9.90 -20.91
N LEU A 154 22.38 -10.97 -20.30
CA LEU A 154 21.04 -11.49 -20.56
C LEU A 154 19.97 -10.46 -20.22
N VAL A 155 20.00 -9.89 -19.00
CA VAL A 155 19.04 -8.86 -18.56
C VAL A 155 19.07 -7.65 -19.49
N ASN A 156 20.26 -7.15 -19.84
CA ASN A 156 20.37 -6.04 -20.79
C ASN A 156 19.76 -6.39 -22.17
N ALA A 157 20.03 -7.59 -22.71
CA ALA A 157 19.49 -8.01 -24.00
C ALA A 157 17.96 -8.16 -23.97
N VAL A 158 17.42 -8.80 -22.92
CA VAL A 158 15.98 -9.00 -22.73
C VAL A 158 15.25 -7.65 -22.63
N LEU A 159 15.73 -6.74 -21.80
CA LEU A 159 15.08 -5.44 -21.61
C LEU A 159 15.16 -4.55 -22.84
N ARG A 160 16.30 -4.55 -23.57
CA ARG A 160 16.40 -3.84 -24.86
C ARG A 160 15.54 -4.46 -25.94
N ARG A 161 15.33 -5.76 -25.93
CA ARG A 161 14.40 -6.42 -26.83
C ARG A 161 12.96 -6.03 -26.50
N PHE A 162 12.59 -6.00 -25.22
CA PHE A 162 11.27 -5.55 -24.77
C PHE A 162 10.95 -4.13 -25.23
N THR A 163 11.88 -3.18 -25.09
CA THR A 163 11.64 -1.79 -25.53
C THR A 163 11.38 -1.67 -27.03
N ARG A 164 11.91 -2.58 -27.85
CA ARG A 164 11.68 -2.60 -29.32
C ARG A 164 10.40 -3.34 -29.71
N GLU A 165 10.02 -4.38 -28.97
CA GLU A 165 8.95 -5.31 -29.34
C GLU A 165 7.70 -5.17 -28.45
N ARG A 166 7.60 -4.11 -27.64
CA ARG A 166 6.53 -3.92 -26.66
C ARG A 166 5.12 -4.10 -27.24
N GLU A 167 4.83 -3.44 -28.35
CA GLU A 167 3.52 -3.48 -29.00
C GLU A 167 3.17 -4.87 -29.52
N SER A 168 4.09 -5.50 -30.25
CA SER A 168 3.87 -6.85 -30.79
C SER A 168 3.76 -7.92 -29.69
N LEU A 169 4.45 -7.73 -28.56
CA LEU A 169 4.30 -8.59 -27.39
C LEU A 169 2.93 -8.44 -26.75
N ALA A 170 2.40 -7.22 -26.65
CA ALA A 170 1.07 -6.95 -26.12
C ALA A 170 -0.04 -7.54 -27.00
N GLU A 171 0.08 -7.44 -28.34
CA GLU A 171 -0.82 -8.09 -29.30
C GLU A 171 -0.81 -9.62 -29.20
N GLY A 172 0.30 -10.18 -28.71
CA GLY A 172 0.46 -11.61 -28.48
C GLY A 172 -0.30 -12.17 -27.28
N ILE A 173 -0.89 -11.33 -26.43
CA ILE A 173 -1.67 -11.75 -25.24
C ILE A 173 -2.99 -12.34 -25.71
N LYS A 174 -3.24 -13.62 -25.36
CA LYS A 174 -4.47 -14.33 -25.74
C LYS A 174 -5.28 -14.83 -24.57
N LYS A 175 -4.64 -15.09 -23.44
CA LYS A 175 -5.32 -15.63 -22.24
C LYS A 175 -5.80 -14.52 -21.33
N ASP A 176 -6.96 -14.71 -20.70
CA ASP A 176 -7.49 -13.77 -19.72
C ASP A 176 -6.55 -13.61 -18.52
N SER A 177 -5.85 -14.67 -18.10
CA SER A 177 -4.87 -14.60 -17.02
C SER A 177 -3.71 -13.65 -17.33
N GLU A 178 -3.28 -13.55 -18.58
CA GLU A 178 -2.25 -12.63 -19.05
C GLU A 178 -2.82 -11.22 -19.26
N LYS A 179 -4.02 -11.13 -19.90
CA LYS A 179 -4.69 -9.87 -20.21
C LYS A 179 -5.07 -9.08 -18.95
N TYR A 180 -5.71 -9.72 -17.99
CA TYR A 180 -6.15 -9.11 -16.74
C TYR A 180 -5.16 -9.31 -15.60
N SER A 181 -4.08 -10.04 -15.81
CA SER A 181 -3.04 -10.32 -14.82
C SER A 181 -3.56 -10.91 -13.50
N HIS A 182 -4.35 -11.97 -13.59
CA HIS A 182 -4.90 -12.72 -12.45
C HIS A 182 -4.69 -14.22 -12.63
N PRO A 183 -4.62 -15.02 -11.55
CA PRO A 183 -4.56 -16.48 -11.67
C PRO A 183 -5.87 -17.03 -12.23
N GLU A 184 -5.79 -18.11 -13.01
CA GLU A 184 -6.95 -18.69 -13.72
C GLU A 184 -8.10 -19.08 -12.80
N TRP A 185 -7.80 -19.69 -11.63
CA TRP A 185 -8.83 -20.08 -10.66
C TRP A 185 -9.65 -18.85 -10.18
N LEU A 186 -8.98 -17.71 -9.94
CA LEU A 186 -9.64 -16.50 -9.47
C LEU A 186 -10.54 -15.90 -10.56
N ILE A 187 -10.06 -15.90 -11.82
CA ILE A 187 -10.86 -15.47 -12.97
C ILE A 187 -12.09 -16.35 -13.12
N SER A 188 -11.90 -17.67 -13.07
CA SER A 188 -13.01 -18.64 -13.19
C SER A 188 -14.06 -18.42 -12.13
N LYS A 189 -13.63 -18.21 -10.88
CA LYS A 189 -14.55 -17.97 -9.77
C LYS A 189 -15.29 -16.62 -9.93
N ILE A 190 -14.61 -15.55 -10.30
CA ILE A 190 -15.24 -14.25 -10.54
C ILE A 190 -16.22 -14.32 -11.71
N LYS A 191 -15.89 -15.03 -12.80
CA LYS A 191 -16.81 -15.25 -13.93
C LYS A 191 -18.08 -15.99 -13.51
N ASN A 192 -17.93 -17.00 -12.64
CA ASN A 192 -19.08 -17.75 -12.13
C ASN A 192 -20.00 -16.90 -11.24
N ASP A 193 -19.41 -16.17 -10.28
CA ASP A 193 -20.16 -15.42 -9.27
C ASP A 193 -20.69 -14.08 -9.82
N TRP A 194 -20.02 -13.48 -10.84
CA TRP A 194 -20.32 -12.17 -11.42
C TRP A 194 -20.30 -12.20 -12.97
N PRO A 195 -21.13 -13.01 -13.64
CA PRO A 195 -21.03 -13.26 -15.09
C PRO A 195 -21.15 -12.00 -15.96
N GLN A 196 -21.86 -10.98 -15.48
CA GLN A 196 -22.06 -9.71 -16.21
C GLN A 196 -21.00 -8.65 -15.89
N HIS A 197 -20.24 -8.80 -14.78
CA HIS A 197 -19.33 -7.77 -14.26
C HIS A 197 -17.89 -8.22 -14.13
N TRP A 198 -17.57 -9.47 -14.47
CA TRP A 198 -16.25 -10.06 -14.21
C TRP A 198 -15.08 -9.27 -14.83
N GLU A 199 -15.24 -8.75 -16.05
CA GLU A 199 -14.19 -7.94 -16.68
C GLU A 199 -13.95 -6.63 -15.93
N GLN A 200 -15.01 -5.94 -15.54
CA GLN A 200 -14.95 -4.70 -14.78
C GLN A 200 -14.27 -4.93 -13.43
N ILE A 201 -14.58 -6.03 -12.74
CA ILE A 201 -13.97 -6.41 -11.46
C ILE A 201 -12.46 -6.64 -11.63
N LEU A 202 -12.05 -7.42 -12.65
CA LEU A 202 -10.63 -7.68 -12.91
C LEU A 202 -9.87 -6.40 -13.28
N GLN A 203 -10.48 -5.52 -14.09
CA GLN A 203 -9.90 -4.21 -14.42
C GLN A 203 -9.77 -3.32 -13.18
N ALA A 204 -10.82 -3.25 -12.35
CA ALA A 204 -10.82 -2.48 -11.11
C ALA A 204 -9.73 -2.95 -10.13
N ASN A 205 -9.50 -4.25 -10.02
CA ASN A 205 -8.44 -4.83 -9.20
C ASN A 205 -7.03 -4.36 -9.60
N ASN A 206 -6.84 -4.02 -10.87
CA ASN A 206 -5.55 -3.57 -11.40
C ASN A 206 -5.35 -2.04 -11.36
N GLN A 207 -6.38 -1.28 -10.99
CA GLN A 207 -6.24 0.17 -10.80
C GLN A 207 -5.49 0.49 -9.50
N ARG A 208 -4.99 1.72 -9.40
CA ARG A 208 -4.48 2.24 -8.12
C ARG A 208 -5.62 2.38 -7.12
N PRO A 209 -5.42 2.01 -5.85
CA PRO A 209 -6.46 2.15 -4.84
C PRO A 209 -6.77 3.63 -4.59
N ALA A 210 -8.04 3.94 -4.40
CA ALA A 210 -8.44 5.24 -3.88
C ALA A 210 -7.87 5.44 -2.47
N PHE A 211 -7.46 6.66 -2.15
CA PHE A 211 -6.89 6.98 -0.86
C PHE A 211 -7.94 7.68 0.00
N TRP A 212 -8.59 6.89 0.86
CA TRP A 212 -9.64 7.36 1.74
C TRP A 212 -9.13 7.64 3.14
N LEU A 213 -9.53 8.76 3.69
CA LEU A 213 -9.32 9.16 5.07
C LEU A 213 -10.64 9.10 5.83
N ARG A 214 -10.55 8.82 7.12
CA ARG A 214 -11.62 8.99 8.09
C ARG A 214 -11.16 10.02 9.11
N VAL A 215 -11.88 11.13 9.22
CA VAL A 215 -11.60 12.17 10.20
C VAL A 215 -12.04 11.69 11.59
N ASN A 216 -11.20 11.88 12.60
CA ASN A 216 -11.52 11.59 13.99
C ASN A 216 -12.45 12.66 14.54
N GLN A 217 -13.76 12.37 14.56
CA GLN A 217 -14.80 13.30 14.98
C GLN A 217 -14.73 13.70 16.46
N ARG A 218 -13.96 13.00 17.30
CA ARG A 218 -13.69 13.42 18.68
C ARG A 218 -12.73 14.62 18.76
N GLN A 219 -11.97 14.88 17.71
CA GLN A 219 -10.94 15.93 17.69
C GLN A 219 -11.23 17.03 16.67
N TYR A 220 -11.81 16.69 15.51
CA TYR A 220 -12.00 17.63 14.40
C TYR A 220 -13.34 17.43 13.70
N GLU A 221 -13.99 18.53 13.39
CA GLU A 221 -15.06 18.54 12.40
C GLU A 221 -14.51 18.33 10.99
N LEU A 222 -15.32 17.73 10.11
CA LEU A 222 -14.91 17.44 8.71
C LEU A 222 -14.37 18.69 8.01
N ALA A 223 -15.09 19.82 8.09
CA ALA A 223 -14.72 21.08 7.46
C ALA A 223 -13.40 21.65 7.99
N GLN A 224 -13.11 21.45 9.27
CA GLN A 224 -11.84 21.88 9.86
C GLN A 224 -10.69 21.09 9.26
N TYR A 225 -10.82 19.76 9.14
CA TYR A 225 -9.76 18.93 8.57
C TYR A 225 -9.58 19.19 7.07
N GLN A 226 -10.66 19.44 6.31
CA GLN A 226 -10.59 19.87 4.91
C GLN A 226 -9.79 21.19 4.77
N SER A 227 -10.00 22.14 5.69
CA SER A 227 -9.22 23.39 5.72
C SER A 227 -7.73 23.14 5.99
N MET A 228 -7.39 22.17 6.85
CA MET A 228 -6.00 21.77 7.10
C MET A 228 -5.35 21.14 5.85
N LEU A 229 -6.09 20.32 5.09
CA LEU A 229 -5.61 19.74 3.83
C LEU A 229 -5.36 20.83 2.79
N THR A 230 -6.29 21.78 2.65
CA THR A 230 -6.14 22.92 1.74
C THR A 230 -4.91 23.77 2.09
N ALA A 231 -4.70 24.06 3.37
CA ALA A 231 -3.53 24.80 3.85
C ALA A 231 -2.20 24.06 3.61
N ALA A 232 -2.24 22.72 3.54
CA ALA A 232 -1.12 21.85 3.23
C ALA A 232 -0.95 21.57 1.72
N GLU A 233 -1.77 22.20 0.86
CA GLU A 233 -1.79 22.00 -0.59
C GLU A 233 -2.06 20.53 -1.00
N ILE A 234 -2.90 19.82 -0.22
CA ILE A 234 -3.30 18.45 -0.48
C ILE A 234 -4.69 18.45 -1.12
N GLU A 235 -4.77 18.00 -2.38
CA GLU A 235 -6.00 17.95 -3.16
C GLU A 235 -6.90 16.77 -2.72
N PHE A 236 -8.21 17.02 -2.61
CA PHE A 236 -9.21 16.01 -2.26
C PHE A 236 -10.52 16.23 -3.03
N ASP A 237 -11.28 15.16 -3.16
CA ASP A 237 -12.58 15.14 -3.82
C ASP A 237 -13.66 15.63 -2.84
N GLU A 238 -14.17 16.85 -3.05
CA GLU A 238 -15.14 17.49 -2.16
C GLU A 238 -16.52 16.79 -2.19
N GLU A 239 -16.87 16.13 -3.28
CA GLU A 239 -18.16 15.48 -3.44
C GLU A 239 -18.18 14.03 -2.91
N ALA A 240 -17.02 13.40 -2.75
CA ALA A 240 -16.94 11.98 -2.39
C ALA A 240 -17.59 11.66 -1.04
N ALA A 241 -17.47 12.51 -0.05
CA ALA A 241 -18.07 12.33 1.28
C ALA A 241 -19.60 12.35 1.19
N THR A 242 -20.15 13.30 0.46
CA THR A 242 -21.60 13.45 0.25
C THR A 242 -22.17 12.29 -0.54
N ALA A 243 -21.49 11.87 -1.60
CA ALA A 243 -21.92 10.76 -2.46
C ALA A 243 -21.95 9.39 -1.74
N THR A 244 -21.17 9.23 -0.66
CA THR A 244 -21.06 7.96 0.09
C THR A 244 -21.90 7.94 1.37
N SER A 245 -22.55 9.02 1.75
CA SER A 245 -23.24 9.17 3.07
C SER A 245 -22.33 8.92 4.26
N LEU A 246 -21.02 9.07 4.08
CA LEU A 246 -20.00 8.91 5.12
C LEU A 246 -19.58 10.30 5.63
N GLY A 247 -20.25 10.79 6.65
CA GLY A 247 -20.09 12.15 7.16
C GLY A 247 -18.69 12.55 7.65
N GLN A 248 -17.75 11.60 7.73
CA GLN A 248 -16.35 11.85 8.15
C GLN A 248 -15.31 11.43 7.11
N ALA A 249 -15.73 10.99 5.93
CA ALA A 249 -14.83 10.47 4.91
C ALA A 249 -14.28 11.58 4.00
N ILE A 250 -13.01 11.49 3.65
CA ILE A 250 -12.37 12.32 2.64
C ILE A 250 -11.65 11.40 1.67
N LYS A 251 -11.81 11.62 0.37
CA LYS A 251 -11.05 10.92 -0.65
C LYS A 251 -9.98 11.87 -1.20
N LEU A 252 -8.72 11.50 -1.07
CA LEU A 252 -7.63 12.26 -1.69
C LEU A 252 -7.53 11.94 -3.18
N GLU A 253 -7.17 12.93 -3.99
CA GLU A 253 -6.93 12.76 -5.42
C GLU A 253 -5.71 11.86 -5.69
N GLN A 254 -4.72 11.91 -4.82
CA GLN A 254 -3.50 11.12 -4.95
C GLN A 254 -3.14 10.44 -3.64
N GLY A 255 -2.50 9.26 -3.74
CA GLY A 255 -1.88 8.62 -2.58
C GLY A 255 -0.62 9.36 -2.15
N ILE A 256 -0.52 9.63 -0.86
CA ILE A 256 0.62 10.33 -0.24
C ILE A 256 1.21 9.51 0.91
N ASP A 257 2.39 9.89 1.38
CA ASP A 257 2.94 9.33 2.62
C ASP A 257 2.08 9.82 3.80
N VAL A 258 1.51 8.90 4.56
CA VAL A 258 0.61 9.21 5.68
C VAL A 258 1.24 10.15 6.70
N ARG A 259 2.57 10.13 6.85
CA ARG A 259 3.32 11.01 7.74
C ARG A 259 3.32 12.48 7.31
N THR A 260 2.92 12.76 6.07
CA THR A 260 2.77 14.13 5.57
C THR A 260 1.36 14.69 5.76
N LEU A 261 0.41 13.85 6.20
CA LEU A 261 -0.94 14.29 6.50
C LEU A 261 -0.95 15.17 7.76
N PRO A 262 -1.60 16.35 7.70
CA PRO A 262 -1.72 17.23 8.87
C PRO A 262 -2.33 16.50 10.07
N GLY A 263 -1.67 16.55 11.22
CA GLY A 263 -2.16 15.96 12.48
C GLY A 263 -2.29 14.44 12.49
N PHE A 264 -1.70 13.69 11.53
CA PHE A 264 -1.80 12.22 11.50
C PHE A 264 -1.24 11.58 12.77
N GLU A 265 -0.06 11.98 13.18
CA GLU A 265 0.59 11.46 14.40
C GLU A 265 -0.18 11.87 15.69
N ASP A 266 -0.92 12.97 15.65
CA ASP A 266 -1.76 13.46 16.75
C ASP A 266 -3.17 12.84 16.76
N GLY A 267 -3.47 11.95 15.81
CA GLY A 267 -4.72 11.21 15.74
C GLY A 267 -5.88 11.96 15.08
N ALA A 268 -5.60 13.02 14.30
CA ALA A 268 -6.63 13.77 13.59
C ALA A 268 -7.38 12.91 12.55
N VAL A 269 -6.72 11.92 11.99
CA VAL A 269 -7.25 11.15 10.86
C VAL A 269 -6.72 9.72 10.83
N SER A 270 -7.49 8.82 10.22
CA SER A 270 -7.09 7.44 9.92
C SER A 270 -7.22 7.16 8.43
N VAL A 271 -6.32 6.32 7.88
CA VAL A 271 -6.47 5.78 6.53
C VAL A 271 -7.38 4.55 6.61
N GLN A 272 -8.58 4.66 6.03
CA GLN A 272 -9.54 3.56 6.01
C GLN A 272 -10.37 3.60 4.73
N ASP A 273 -10.54 2.45 4.10
CA ASP A 273 -11.39 2.30 2.90
C ASP A 273 -12.84 2.72 3.18
N ALA A 274 -13.50 3.36 2.20
CA ALA A 274 -14.86 3.85 2.34
C ALA A 274 -15.84 2.75 2.76
N GLY A 275 -15.75 1.55 2.16
CA GLY A 275 -16.60 0.41 2.53
C GLY A 275 -16.40 -0.03 3.99
N ALA A 276 -15.17 0.04 4.50
CA ALA A 276 -14.88 -0.29 5.89
C ALA A 276 -15.41 0.78 6.88
N GLN A 277 -15.54 2.03 6.44
CA GLN A 277 -16.12 3.12 7.25
C GLN A 277 -17.63 2.94 7.47
N LEU A 278 -18.35 2.23 6.60
CA LEU A 278 -19.78 1.95 6.79
C LEU A 278 -20.06 1.08 8.02
N CYS A 279 -19.10 0.28 8.47
CA CYS A 279 -19.33 -0.70 9.54
C CYS A 279 -19.82 -0.07 10.84
N ALA A 280 -19.24 1.07 11.26
CA ALA A 280 -19.67 1.72 12.50
C ALA A 280 -21.10 2.25 12.39
N SER A 281 -21.50 2.81 11.25
CA SER A 281 -22.86 3.29 11.02
C SER A 281 -23.89 2.16 10.96
N LEU A 282 -23.50 1.01 10.37
CA LEU A 282 -24.38 -0.14 10.23
C LEU A 282 -24.59 -0.91 11.54
N LEU A 283 -23.61 -0.89 12.44
CA LEU A 283 -23.75 -1.54 13.75
C LEU A 283 -24.67 -0.78 14.69
N ASP A 284 -24.96 0.47 14.40
CA ASP A 284 -25.87 1.37 15.09
C ASP A 284 -25.85 1.25 16.64
N VAL A 285 -24.77 1.77 17.23
CA VAL A 285 -24.62 1.80 18.68
C VAL A 285 -25.43 2.96 19.25
N GLY A 286 -26.75 3.06 18.92
CA GLY A 286 -27.53 3.94 19.75
C GLY A 286 -28.51 4.94 19.18
N GLU A 287 -28.75 5.05 17.87
CA GLU A 287 -29.60 6.15 17.37
C GLU A 287 -30.98 5.74 16.87
N GLN A 288 -31.21 4.50 16.44
CA GLN A 288 -32.43 4.15 15.69
C GLN A 288 -33.55 3.48 16.50
N THR A 289 -33.32 2.97 17.69
CA THR A 289 -34.32 2.14 18.39
C THR A 289 -35.15 2.90 19.41
N GLY A 290 -34.95 4.21 19.60
CA GLY A 290 -35.71 5.01 20.59
C GLY A 290 -35.48 4.56 22.03
N ARG A 291 -34.54 3.68 22.32
CA ARG A 291 -34.04 3.35 23.64
C ARG A 291 -32.91 4.30 23.99
N GLU A 292 -32.93 4.90 25.18
CA GLU A 292 -31.76 5.55 25.72
C GLU A 292 -30.60 4.54 25.73
N VAL A 293 -29.60 4.77 24.87
CA VAL A 293 -28.46 3.91 24.75
C VAL A 293 -27.44 4.33 25.79
N VAL A 294 -27.69 3.90 27.00
CA VAL A 294 -26.76 4.07 28.12
C VAL A 294 -26.08 2.71 28.35
N ASP A 295 -24.77 2.75 28.50
CA ASP A 295 -23.97 1.62 28.98
C ASP A 295 -23.85 0.40 28.07
N GLN A 296 -23.70 0.57 26.75
CA GLN A 296 -23.56 -0.57 25.83
C GLN A 296 -22.22 -1.32 25.96
N HIS A 297 -22.31 -2.63 25.92
CA HIS A 297 -21.18 -3.54 25.82
C HIS A 297 -21.00 -4.00 24.36
N VAL A 298 -19.85 -3.69 23.80
CA VAL A 298 -19.52 -3.95 22.39
C VAL A 298 -18.37 -4.95 22.28
N LEU A 299 -18.51 -5.91 21.38
CA LEU A 299 -17.46 -6.87 21.03
C LEU A 299 -17.00 -6.67 19.58
N ASP A 300 -15.69 -6.59 19.37
CA ASP A 300 -15.06 -6.54 18.03
C ASP A 300 -14.19 -7.78 17.87
N LEU A 301 -14.64 -8.73 17.06
CA LEU A 301 -13.92 -9.97 16.75
C LEU A 301 -13.09 -9.84 15.49
N CYS A 302 -11.85 -10.34 15.57
CA CYS A 302 -10.83 -10.20 14.52
C CYS A 302 -10.41 -8.72 14.31
N ALA A 303 -10.24 -8.01 15.42
CA ALA A 303 -10.15 -6.55 15.50
C ALA A 303 -8.99 -5.91 14.73
N ALA A 304 -7.87 -6.62 14.53
CA ALA A 304 -6.66 -6.01 13.96
C ALA A 304 -6.81 -5.65 12.47
N PRO A 305 -6.29 -4.47 12.08
CA PRO A 305 -5.37 -3.58 12.80
C PRO A 305 -6.04 -2.52 13.69
N GLY A 306 -7.31 -2.64 14.04
CA GLY A 306 -8.02 -1.72 14.91
C GLY A 306 -8.79 -0.60 14.20
N GLY A 307 -8.86 -0.61 12.90
CA GLY A 307 -9.52 0.47 12.14
C GLY A 307 -11.02 0.58 12.44
N LYS A 308 -11.73 -0.55 12.60
CA LYS A 308 -13.15 -0.60 12.95
C LYS A 308 -13.34 -0.38 14.46
N THR A 309 -12.52 -1.00 15.31
CA THR A 309 -12.47 -0.76 16.75
C THR A 309 -12.39 0.73 17.09
N CYS A 310 -11.38 1.41 16.50
CA CYS A 310 -11.19 2.85 16.69
C CYS A 310 -12.38 3.65 16.17
N HIS A 311 -12.96 3.27 15.03
CA HIS A 311 -14.10 3.98 14.46
C HIS A 311 -15.35 3.90 15.35
N LEU A 312 -15.62 2.73 15.95
CA LEU A 312 -16.70 2.59 16.93
C LEU A 312 -16.50 3.53 18.13
N LEU A 313 -15.28 3.59 18.67
CA LEU A 313 -14.95 4.46 19.80
C LEU A 313 -14.99 5.95 19.43
N GLU A 314 -14.56 6.32 18.20
CA GLU A 314 -14.64 7.70 17.72
C GLU A 314 -16.09 8.17 17.59
N ARG A 315 -16.96 7.30 17.05
CA ARG A 315 -18.34 7.65 16.73
C ARG A 315 -19.28 7.59 17.94
N TYR A 316 -19.09 6.63 18.86
CA TYR A 316 -20.00 6.34 19.94
C TYR A 316 -19.37 6.51 21.34
N PRO A 317 -19.35 7.74 21.87
CA PRO A 317 -18.85 8.00 23.23
C PRO A 317 -19.66 7.30 24.34
N SER A 318 -20.90 6.84 24.02
CA SER A 318 -21.79 6.13 24.92
C SER A 318 -21.44 4.66 25.16
N ILE A 319 -20.46 4.12 24.45
CA ILE A 319 -19.97 2.75 24.70
C ILE A 319 -19.34 2.72 26.10
N LYS A 320 -19.89 1.88 26.99
CA LYS A 320 -19.36 1.66 28.32
C LYS A 320 -18.15 0.75 28.32
N LYS A 321 -18.28 -0.37 27.63
CA LYS A 321 -17.21 -1.37 27.51
C LYS A 321 -17.08 -1.83 26.07
N LEU A 322 -15.84 -1.88 25.57
CA LEU A 322 -15.50 -2.47 24.29
C LEU A 322 -14.44 -3.55 24.52
N VAL A 323 -14.74 -4.78 24.09
CA VAL A 323 -13.80 -5.91 24.08
C VAL A 323 -13.34 -6.12 22.65
N ALA A 324 -12.05 -6.02 22.37
CA ALA A 324 -11.46 -6.28 21.06
C ALA A 324 -10.61 -7.56 21.10
N VAL A 325 -10.95 -8.54 20.26
CA VAL A 325 -10.31 -9.85 20.23
C VAL A 325 -9.54 -10.04 18.94
N GLU A 326 -8.26 -10.40 19.06
CA GLU A 326 -7.40 -10.71 17.92
C GLU A 326 -6.53 -11.94 18.24
N PHE A 327 -6.44 -12.88 17.29
CA PHE A 327 -5.67 -14.13 17.46
C PHE A 327 -4.16 -13.90 17.51
N ASP A 328 -3.61 -12.99 16.66
CA ASP A 328 -2.17 -12.76 16.55
C ASP A 328 -1.74 -11.57 17.43
N ALA A 329 -0.94 -11.87 18.46
CA ALA A 329 -0.40 -10.85 19.37
C ALA A 329 0.41 -9.73 18.66
N ARG A 330 1.05 -10.03 17.52
CA ARG A 330 1.78 -9.02 16.73
C ARG A 330 0.81 -8.07 16.04
N ARG A 331 -0.36 -8.57 15.61
CA ARG A 331 -1.41 -7.75 15.02
C ARG A 331 -2.13 -6.93 16.09
N MET A 332 -2.34 -7.49 17.28
CA MET A 332 -2.91 -6.75 18.42
C MET A 332 -2.09 -5.53 18.79
N LYS A 333 -0.75 -5.56 18.68
CA LYS A 333 0.08 -4.36 18.90
C LYS A 333 -0.33 -3.18 18.02
N ARG A 334 -0.75 -3.43 16.78
CA ARG A 334 -1.23 -2.36 15.88
C ARG A 334 -2.57 -1.78 16.34
N VAL A 335 -3.41 -2.58 16.97
CA VAL A 335 -4.65 -2.10 17.60
C VAL A 335 -4.31 -1.11 18.72
N VAL A 336 -3.37 -1.51 19.61
CA VAL A 336 -2.87 -0.65 20.69
C VAL A 336 -2.29 0.66 20.16
N GLU A 337 -1.39 0.59 19.19
CA GLU A 337 -0.75 1.75 18.56
C GLU A 337 -1.79 2.72 17.97
N ASN A 338 -2.84 2.21 17.29
CA ASN A 338 -3.90 3.04 16.75
C ASN A 338 -4.78 3.65 17.84
N LEU A 339 -5.16 2.91 18.88
CA LEU A 339 -5.93 3.43 20.01
C LEU A 339 -5.16 4.55 20.74
N GLN A 340 -3.85 4.38 20.97
CA GLN A 340 -2.99 5.39 21.58
C GLN A 340 -2.88 6.64 20.70
N ARG A 341 -2.55 6.48 19.42
CA ARG A 341 -2.42 7.57 18.45
C ARG A 341 -3.71 8.40 18.34
N LEU A 342 -4.86 7.73 18.32
CA LEU A 342 -6.18 8.36 18.21
C LEU A 342 -6.74 8.88 19.54
N LYS A 343 -6.00 8.68 20.64
CA LYS A 343 -6.37 9.11 22.02
C LYS A 343 -7.71 8.52 22.49
N LEU A 344 -7.91 7.21 22.23
CA LEU A 344 -9.14 6.50 22.51
C LEU A 344 -9.07 5.60 23.78
N LEU A 345 -7.95 5.61 24.47
CA LEU A 345 -7.78 4.88 25.73
C LEU A 345 -8.18 5.73 26.94
N PRO A 346 -8.53 5.12 28.11
CA PRO A 346 -8.99 5.83 29.30
C PRO A 346 -8.05 6.92 29.82
N GLU A 347 -6.74 6.77 29.64
CA GLU A 347 -5.74 7.78 29.97
C GLU A 347 -5.88 9.10 29.20
N HIS A 348 -6.70 9.14 28.16
CA HIS A 348 -6.99 10.31 27.32
C HIS A 348 -8.43 10.82 27.47
N GLU A 349 -8.99 10.79 28.68
CA GLU A 349 -10.35 11.26 28.98
C GLU A 349 -11.47 10.42 28.34
N SER A 350 -11.17 9.20 27.87
CA SER A 350 -12.19 8.26 27.42
C SER A 350 -12.90 7.63 28.62
N SER A 351 -14.23 7.70 28.67
CA SER A 351 -15.03 7.02 29.70
C SER A 351 -15.25 5.53 29.39
N THR A 352 -14.85 5.07 28.19
CA THR A 352 -15.05 3.69 27.74
C THR A 352 -13.98 2.76 28.31
N ASP A 353 -14.39 1.68 28.94
CA ASP A 353 -13.50 0.58 29.31
C ASP A 353 -13.13 -0.23 28.06
N VAL A 354 -11.84 -0.26 27.69
CA VAL A 354 -11.33 -0.95 26.49
C VAL A 354 -10.49 -2.14 26.90
N GLU A 355 -11.04 -3.33 26.69
CA GLU A 355 -10.36 -4.59 26.98
C GLU A 355 -9.79 -5.21 25.67
N LEU A 356 -8.48 -5.49 25.66
CA LEU A 356 -7.78 -6.08 24.51
C LEU A 356 -7.41 -7.54 24.81
N VAL A 357 -7.96 -8.46 24.05
CA VAL A 357 -7.82 -9.91 24.28
C VAL A 357 -7.07 -10.56 23.14
N VAL A 358 -5.93 -11.17 23.44
CA VAL A 358 -5.22 -12.01 22.45
C VAL A 358 -5.67 -13.44 22.61
N ALA A 359 -6.64 -13.86 21.77
CA ALA A 359 -7.25 -15.18 21.84
C ALA A 359 -7.86 -15.61 20.50
N ASP A 360 -8.12 -16.89 20.37
CA ASP A 360 -8.99 -17.41 19.30
C ASP A 360 -10.44 -17.07 19.61
N ALA A 361 -11.10 -16.35 18.71
CA ALA A 361 -12.50 -15.97 18.85
C ALA A 361 -13.44 -17.17 19.07
N ARG A 362 -13.09 -18.35 18.52
CA ARG A 362 -13.86 -19.61 18.65
C ARG A 362 -13.82 -20.19 20.07
N ASP A 363 -12.72 -19.95 20.76
CA ASP A 363 -12.49 -20.44 22.13
C ASP A 363 -13.07 -19.48 23.19
N TYR A 364 -14.22 -18.85 22.91
CA TYR A 364 -14.82 -17.82 23.75
C TYR A 364 -14.90 -18.19 25.24
N LYS A 365 -15.12 -19.43 25.59
CA LYS A 365 -15.17 -19.93 26.98
C LYS A 365 -13.88 -19.73 27.77
N LYS A 366 -12.74 -19.46 27.10
CA LYS A 366 -11.44 -19.24 27.74
C LYS A 366 -11.20 -17.80 28.14
N TRP A 367 -11.87 -16.86 27.48
CA TRP A 367 -11.61 -15.43 27.65
C TRP A 367 -12.87 -14.61 27.98
N TRP A 368 -14.05 -15.11 27.67
CA TRP A 368 -15.30 -14.43 27.94
C TRP A 368 -15.73 -14.61 29.41
N SER A 369 -16.12 -13.51 30.07
CA SER A 369 -16.55 -13.48 31.49
C SER A 369 -17.97 -14.01 31.73
N GLY A 370 -18.77 -14.22 30.66
CA GLY A 370 -20.19 -14.56 30.73
C GLY A 370 -21.13 -13.36 30.61
N GLU A 371 -20.60 -12.12 30.54
CA GLU A 371 -21.40 -10.91 30.35
C GLU A 371 -21.70 -10.75 28.85
N SER A 372 -23.00 -10.70 28.50
CA SER A 372 -23.44 -10.63 27.09
C SER A 372 -23.15 -9.26 26.48
N PHE A 373 -22.99 -9.24 25.16
CA PHE A 373 -22.72 -8.03 24.39
C PHE A 373 -23.99 -7.55 23.69
N ASP A 374 -24.28 -6.25 23.79
CA ASP A 374 -25.41 -5.61 23.08
C ASP A 374 -25.13 -5.49 21.58
N ARG A 375 -23.88 -5.31 21.21
CA ARG A 375 -23.41 -5.19 19.83
C ARG A 375 -22.18 -6.04 19.58
N ILE A 376 -22.19 -6.79 18.51
CA ILE A 376 -21.05 -7.60 18.09
C ILE A 376 -20.68 -7.23 16.64
N LEU A 377 -19.44 -6.85 16.43
CA LEU A 377 -18.82 -6.73 15.11
C LEU A 377 -17.92 -7.93 14.85
N ILE A 378 -18.12 -8.59 13.70
CA ILE A 378 -17.21 -9.61 13.20
C ILE A 378 -16.57 -9.12 11.91
N ASP A 379 -15.31 -8.72 11.93
CA ASP A 379 -14.51 -8.50 10.71
C ASP A 379 -13.87 -9.83 10.29
N ALA A 380 -14.67 -10.69 9.69
CA ALA A 380 -14.36 -12.10 9.52
C ALA A 380 -13.13 -12.34 8.63
N PRO A 381 -12.22 -13.25 8.99
CA PRO A 381 -11.15 -13.68 8.11
C PRO A 381 -11.76 -14.25 6.82
N CYS A 382 -11.38 -13.68 5.65
CA CYS A 382 -12.01 -14.02 4.38
C CYS A 382 -10.99 -14.10 3.24
N SER A 383 -11.49 -14.30 2.01
CA SER A 383 -10.65 -14.34 0.80
C SER A 383 -9.86 -13.06 0.56
N ALA A 384 -10.35 -11.94 1.07
CA ALA A 384 -9.86 -10.57 0.81
C ALA A 384 -9.90 -10.18 -0.69
N SER A 385 -10.72 -10.85 -1.50
CA SER A 385 -10.81 -10.62 -2.95
C SER A 385 -11.34 -9.23 -3.32
N GLY A 386 -12.06 -8.55 -2.43
CA GLY A 386 -12.54 -7.18 -2.62
C GLY A 386 -11.48 -6.09 -2.38
N VAL A 387 -10.32 -6.45 -1.79
CA VAL A 387 -9.24 -5.48 -1.51
C VAL A 387 -7.97 -5.76 -2.31
N ILE A 388 -8.03 -6.58 -3.36
CA ILE A 388 -6.90 -6.89 -4.26
C ILE A 388 -6.27 -5.61 -4.83
N ARG A 389 -7.07 -4.60 -5.16
CA ARG A 389 -6.58 -3.30 -5.64
C ARG A 389 -5.53 -2.70 -4.69
N ARG A 390 -5.75 -2.80 -3.38
CA ARG A 390 -4.86 -2.29 -2.32
C ARG A 390 -3.77 -3.28 -1.95
N HIS A 391 -4.08 -4.58 -1.99
CA HIS A 391 -3.22 -5.70 -1.58
C HIS A 391 -3.04 -6.70 -2.73
N PRO A 392 -2.28 -6.35 -3.79
CA PRO A 392 -2.14 -7.18 -4.98
C PRO A 392 -1.41 -8.50 -4.73
N ASP A 393 -0.69 -8.63 -3.61
CA ASP A 393 -0.08 -9.88 -3.14
C ASP A 393 -1.10 -10.99 -2.90
N ILE A 394 -2.37 -10.66 -2.63
CA ILE A 394 -3.48 -11.61 -2.49
C ILE A 394 -3.58 -12.48 -3.74
N LYS A 395 -3.44 -11.94 -4.94
CA LYS A 395 -3.45 -12.71 -6.19
C LYS A 395 -2.38 -13.79 -6.24
N THR A 396 -1.23 -13.53 -5.61
CA THR A 396 -0.07 -14.43 -5.57
C THR A 396 -0.17 -15.45 -4.44
N LEU A 397 -0.70 -15.06 -3.30
CA LEU A 397 -0.67 -15.84 -2.05
C LEU A 397 -1.90 -16.70 -1.86
N ARG A 398 -3.10 -16.20 -2.25
CA ARG A 398 -4.35 -16.90 -2.06
C ARG A 398 -4.47 -18.07 -3.06
N ARG A 399 -5.02 -19.19 -2.57
CA ARG A 399 -5.31 -20.40 -3.35
C ARG A 399 -6.80 -20.67 -3.34
N GLU A 400 -7.28 -21.40 -4.33
CA GLU A 400 -8.69 -21.79 -4.39
C GLU A 400 -9.12 -22.63 -3.18
N SER A 401 -8.26 -23.54 -2.72
CA SER A 401 -8.49 -24.38 -1.52
C SER A 401 -8.68 -23.58 -0.24
N ASP A 402 -8.16 -22.36 -0.15
CA ASP A 402 -8.28 -21.53 1.05
C ASP A 402 -9.73 -21.08 1.28
N ILE A 403 -10.55 -20.99 0.21
CA ILE A 403 -11.91 -20.45 0.29
C ILE A 403 -12.78 -21.30 1.22
N GLN A 404 -12.79 -22.62 1.04
CA GLN A 404 -13.59 -23.50 1.88
C GLN A 404 -13.12 -23.53 3.33
N THR A 405 -11.81 -23.51 3.55
CA THR A 405 -11.23 -23.41 4.90
C THR A 405 -11.67 -22.13 5.61
N LEU A 406 -11.69 -21.02 4.89
CA LEU A 406 -12.15 -19.73 5.43
C LEU A 406 -13.65 -19.73 5.73
N VAL A 407 -14.47 -20.34 4.88
CA VAL A 407 -15.92 -20.47 5.12
C VAL A 407 -16.20 -21.28 6.39
N ALA A 408 -15.49 -22.39 6.60
CA ALA A 408 -15.63 -23.19 7.82
C ALA A 408 -15.21 -22.38 9.07
N LEU A 409 -14.08 -21.68 9.00
CA LEU A 409 -13.61 -20.82 10.08
C LEU A 409 -14.61 -19.69 10.39
N GLN A 410 -15.18 -19.07 9.37
CA GLN A 410 -16.20 -18.03 9.51
C GLN A 410 -17.45 -18.55 10.24
N ALA A 411 -17.92 -19.75 9.89
CA ALA A 411 -19.06 -20.37 10.54
C ALA A 411 -18.80 -20.62 12.04
N GLU A 412 -17.61 -21.14 12.39
CA GLU A 412 -17.21 -21.36 13.78
C GLU A 412 -17.14 -20.06 14.59
N ILE A 413 -16.61 -18.98 14.00
CA ILE A 413 -16.55 -17.65 14.65
C ILE A 413 -17.95 -17.08 14.85
N LEU A 414 -18.81 -17.17 13.84
CA LEU A 414 -20.19 -16.69 13.92
C LEU A 414 -20.99 -17.42 14.99
N GLU A 415 -20.86 -18.76 15.07
CA GLU A 415 -21.50 -19.56 16.11
C GLU A 415 -21.03 -19.16 17.51
N ALA A 416 -19.73 -18.96 17.70
CA ALA A 416 -19.17 -18.48 18.96
C ALA A 416 -19.70 -17.08 19.34
N ALA A 417 -19.75 -16.15 18.37
CA ALA A 417 -20.29 -14.81 18.59
C ALA A 417 -21.75 -14.83 18.98
N TRP A 418 -22.54 -15.69 18.36
CA TRP A 418 -23.97 -15.84 18.66
C TRP A 418 -24.24 -16.21 20.12
N GLN A 419 -23.37 -17.04 20.72
CA GLN A 419 -23.49 -17.43 22.14
C GLN A 419 -23.24 -16.27 23.12
N MET A 420 -22.55 -15.21 22.66
CA MET A 420 -22.19 -14.07 23.47
C MET A 420 -23.14 -12.87 23.27
N LEU A 421 -24.04 -12.95 22.28
CA LEU A 421 -24.97 -11.87 21.96
C LEU A 421 -26.11 -11.80 22.98
N ALA A 422 -26.41 -10.61 23.46
CA ALA A 422 -27.53 -10.35 24.34
C ALA A 422 -28.88 -10.56 23.63
N VAL A 423 -29.93 -10.88 24.40
CA VAL A 423 -31.28 -10.92 23.85
C VAL A 423 -31.72 -9.54 23.39
N GLY A 424 -32.04 -9.39 22.11
CA GLY A 424 -32.32 -8.11 21.47
C GLY A 424 -31.07 -7.33 21.05
N GLY A 425 -29.89 -7.94 21.19
CA GLY A 425 -28.63 -7.39 20.66
C GLY A 425 -28.53 -7.53 19.15
N GLU A 426 -27.58 -6.84 18.55
CA GLU A 426 -27.33 -6.82 17.11
C GLU A 426 -25.91 -7.30 16.78
N LEU A 427 -25.79 -8.09 15.72
CA LEU A 427 -24.53 -8.60 15.21
C LEU A 427 -24.32 -8.12 13.77
N LEU A 428 -23.23 -7.45 13.52
CA LEU A 428 -22.78 -7.05 12.18
C LEU A 428 -21.66 -8.00 11.71
N TYR A 429 -21.94 -8.74 10.66
CA TYR A 429 -20.97 -9.61 10.01
C TYR A 429 -20.42 -8.95 8.75
N VAL A 430 -19.10 -8.79 8.70
CA VAL A 430 -18.40 -8.06 7.63
C VAL A 430 -17.31 -8.92 7.00
N THR A 431 -17.21 -8.86 5.68
CA THR A 431 -16.08 -9.41 4.93
C THR A 431 -15.58 -8.43 3.90
N CYS A 432 -14.31 -8.50 3.56
CA CYS A 432 -13.72 -7.84 2.39
C CYS A 432 -13.62 -8.81 1.18
N SER A 433 -14.56 -9.74 1.05
CA SER A 433 -14.68 -10.69 -0.05
C SER A 433 -15.76 -10.27 -1.04
N ILE A 434 -15.56 -10.60 -2.32
CA ILE A 434 -16.59 -10.45 -3.37
C ILE A 434 -17.22 -11.78 -3.75
N PHE A 435 -16.88 -12.84 -3.02
CA PHE A 435 -17.44 -14.19 -3.21
C PHE A 435 -18.58 -14.47 -2.27
#